data_8780d8ddd55c547ef1274b2b039d1e65
#
_entry.id   8780d8ddd55c547ef1274b2b039d1e65
#
_cell.length_a   1.000
_cell.length_b   1.000
_cell.length_c   1.000
_cell.angle_alpha   90.00
_cell.angle_beta   90.00
_cell.angle_gamma   90.00
#
_symmetry.space_group_name_H-M   'P 1'
#
loop_
_entity.id
_entity.type
_entity.pdbx_description
1 polymer ?
#
loop_
_entity_poly.entity_id
_entity_poly.type
_entity_poly.pdbx_seq_one_letter_code
_entity_poly.pdbx_strand_id
1 'polypeptide(L)'
;IFGPVASVIRVKDYEEALATANDTNFGLSSGICTTSLKYATHFKRNSEAGMVMVNLPTAGVDFHVPFGGRKGSSYGPREQGRYAAEFYTTVKTAYTLA
;
A
#
# COMPACT_ATOMS: atom_id res chain seq x y z
N ILE A 1 8.79 8.54 14.15
CA ILE A 1 8.33 9.71 14.92
C ILE A 1 6.92 10.03 14.46
N PHE A 2 5.98 9.93 15.34
CA PHE A 2 4.58 10.26 15.06
C PHE A 2 4.35 11.76 15.29
N GLY A 3 3.65 12.42 14.36
CA GLY A 3 3.36 13.86 14.44
C GLY A 3 3.60 14.57 13.10
N PRO A 4 3.60 15.92 13.06
CA PRO A 4 3.79 16.70 11.85
C PRO A 4 5.28 16.76 11.46
N VAL A 5 5.88 15.61 11.25
CA VAL A 5 7.31 15.45 10.90
C VAL A 5 7.40 14.75 9.54
N ALA A 6 8.23 15.28 8.66
CA ALA A 6 8.55 14.68 7.37
C ALA A 6 10.07 14.65 7.17
N SER A 7 10.58 13.53 6.70
CA SER A 7 11.97 13.40 6.26
C SER A 7 12.07 13.69 4.77
N VAL A 8 13.06 14.49 4.38
CA VAL A 8 13.35 14.79 2.97
C VAL A 8 14.69 14.17 2.61
N ILE A 9 14.68 13.29 1.63
CA ILE A 9 15.87 12.59 1.15
C ILE A 9 16.13 13.01 -0.29
N ARG A 10 17.30 13.55 -0.56
CA ARG A 10 17.72 13.92 -1.91
C ARG A 10 18.22 12.67 -2.64
N VAL A 11 17.72 12.45 -3.84
CA VAL A 11 18.10 11.33 -4.70
C VAL A 11 18.56 11.86 -6.08
N LYS A 12 19.35 11.08 -6.79
CA LYS A 12 19.93 11.48 -8.08
C LYS A 12 19.01 11.19 -9.28
N ASP A 13 18.20 10.13 -9.18
CA ASP A 13 17.35 9.65 -10.26
C ASP A 13 16.13 8.90 -9.73
N TYR A 14 15.26 8.45 -10.64
CA TYR A 14 14.06 7.70 -10.33
C TYR A 14 14.36 6.32 -9.71
N GLU A 15 15.39 5.66 -10.16
CA GLU A 15 15.79 4.33 -9.67
C GLU A 15 16.19 4.39 -8.20
N GLU A 16 16.98 5.38 -7.84
CA GLU A 16 17.35 5.61 -6.43
C GLU A 16 16.14 6.06 -5.60
N ALA A 17 15.25 6.87 -6.17
CA ALA A 17 14.01 7.27 -5.49
C ALA A 17 13.14 6.06 -5.14
N LEU A 18 12.93 5.14 -6.07
CA LEU A 18 12.16 3.93 -5.84
C LEU A 18 12.83 3.01 -4.82
N ALA A 19 14.15 2.81 -4.94
CA ALA A 19 14.92 2.01 -4.00
C ALA A 19 14.80 2.58 -2.57
N THR A 20 14.99 3.89 -2.41
CA THR A 20 14.87 4.58 -1.12
C THR A 20 13.45 4.50 -0.55
N ALA A 21 12.42 4.64 -1.40
CA ALA A 21 11.02 4.53 -0.98
C ALA A 21 10.66 3.12 -0.50
N ASN A 22 11.32 2.09 -1.06
CA ASN A 22 11.14 0.69 -0.66
C ASN A 22 12.04 0.26 0.52
N ASP A 23 13.10 1.00 0.82
CA ASP A 23 14.03 0.70 1.91
C ASP A 23 13.46 1.12 3.27
N THR A 24 12.42 0.44 3.69
CA THR A 24 11.75 0.63 4.98
C THR A 24 11.04 -0.65 5.41
N ASN A 25 10.88 -0.82 6.72
CA ASN A 25 10.09 -1.91 7.29
C ASN A 25 8.58 -1.70 7.15
N PHE A 26 8.15 -0.58 6.62
CA PHE A 26 6.75 -0.20 6.46
C PHE A 26 6.35 -0.14 4.98
N GLY A 27 5.07 -0.18 4.71
CA GLY A 27 4.56 -0.14 3.35
C GLY A 27 3.05 0.07 3.32
N LEU A 28 2.53 1.07 4.03
CA LEU A 28 1.09 1.36 3.99
C LEU A 28 0.71 2.01 2.66
N SER A 29 1.25 3.19 2.41
CA SER A 29 0.98 3.92 1.17
C SER A 29 2.25 4.57 0.62
N SER A 30 2.30 4.74 -0.68
CA SER A 30 3.34 5.48 -1.38
C SER A 30 2.77 6.23 -2.57
N GLY A 31 3.46 7.25 -3.04
CA GLY A 31 3.00 8.04 -4.17
C GLY A 31 4.14 8.55 -5.04
N ILE A 32 3.82 8.79 -6.30
CA ILE A 32 4.72 9.46 -7.25
C ILE A 32 3.99 10.61 -7.93
N CYS A 33 4.67 11.73 -8.07
CA CYS A 33 4.24 12.84 -8.92
C CYS A 33 5.04 12.81 -10.22
N THR A 34 4.40 12.55 -11.35
CA THR A 34 5.08 12.43 -12.64
C THR A 34 4.12 12.63 -13.81
N THR A 35 4.63 13.17 -14.91
CA THR A 35 3.94 13.21 -16.20
C THR A 35 4.32 12.03 -17.11
N SER A 36 5.29 11.22 -16.71
CA SER A 36 5.77 10.07 -17.47
C SER A 36 4.91 8.84 -17.22
N LEU A 37 4.20 8.36 -18.23
CA LEU A 37 3.46 7.08 -18.16
C LEU A 37 4.38 5.89 -17.89
N LYS A 38 5.63 5.94 -18.35
CA LYS A 38 6.63 4.91 -18.08
C LYS A 38 6.91 4.82 -16.57
N TYR A 39 7.23 5.93 -15.94
CA TYR A 39 7.51 5.94 -14.50
C TYR A 39 6.26 5.66 -13.67
N ALA A 40 5.11 6.21 -14.04
CA ALA A 40 3.85 5.91 -13.37
C ALA A 40 3.55 4.40 -13.36
N THR A 41 3.69 3.74 -14.52
CA THR A 41 3.43 2.31 -14.65
C THR A 41 4.47 1.47 -13.91
N HIS A 42 5.74 1.82 -14.01
CA HIS A 42 6.82 1.12 -13.33
C HIS A 42 6.68 1.26 -11.82
N PHE A 43 6.41 2.46 -11.31
CA PHE A 43 6.22 2.71 -9.88
C PHE A 43 5.07 1.90 -9.29
N LYS A 44 3.91 1.87 -9.95
CA LYS A 44 2.76 1.07 -9.50
C LYS A 44 3.07 -0.42 -9.35
N ARG A 45 3.95 -0.96 -10.19
CA ARG A 45 4.32 -2.39 -10.17
C ARG A 45 5.41 -2.71 -9.15
N ASN A 46 6.32 -1.78 -8.90
CA ASN A 46 7.55 -2.03 -8.14
C ASN A 46 7.57 -1.37 -6.77
N SER A 47 6.61 -0.51 -6.44
CA SER A 47 6.44 -0.01 -5.08
C SER A 47 5.99 -1.13 -4.15
N GLU A 48 6.66 -1.23 -3.01
CA GLU A 48 6.38 -2.26 -1.99
C GLU A 48 5.33 -1.80 -0.96
N ALA A 49 4.59 -0.75 -1.25
CA ALA A 49 3.44 -0.34 -0.46
C ALA A 49 2.16 -1.09 -0.86
N GLY A 50 1.21 -1.16 0.05
CA GLY A 50 -0.10 -1.77 -0.20
C GLY A 50 -1.03 -0.89 -1.01
N MET A 51 -0.89 0.43 -0.89
CA MET A 51 -1.64 1.44 -1.63
C MET A 51 -0.66 2.34 -2.37
N VAL A 52 -0.85 2.49 -3.67
CA VAL A 52 0.08 3.23 -4.53
C VAL A 52 -0.68 4.27 -5.34
N MET A 53 -0.29 5.53 -5.20
CA MET A 53 -0.91 6.68 -5.84
C MET A 53 0.00 7.29 -6.90
N VAL A 54 -0.59 7.76 -7.97
CA VAL A 54 0.10 8.54 -9.00
C VAL A 54 -0.62 9.88 -9.14
N ASN A 55 0.09 10.97 -8.87
CA ASN A 55 -0.44 12.34 -8.90
C ASN A 55 -1.66 12.56 -7.99
N LEU A 56 -1.77 11.78 -6.94
CA LEU A 56 -2.83 11.86 -5.94
C LEU A 56 -2.21 11.90 -4.53
N PRO A 57 -2.89 12.48 -3.55
CA PRO A 57 -2.49 12.38 -2.15
C PRO A 57 -2.39 10.92 -1.69
N THR A 58 -1.48 10.64 -0.79
CA THR A 58 -1.31 9.30 -0.20
C THR A 58 -2.28 9.03 0.96
N ALA A 59 -3.14 9.97 1.28
CA ALA A 59 -4.22 9.86 2.25
C ALA A 59 -5.58 9.90 1.56
N GLY A 60 -6.61 9.36 2.21
CA GLY A 60 -7.97 9.37 1.68
C GLY A 60 -8.22 8.23 0.68
N VAL A 61 -8.49 7.04 1.20
CA VAL A 61 -8.85 5.88 0.40
C VAL A 61 -10.37 5.67 0.45
N ASP A 62 -10.96 5.43 -0.71
CA ASP A 62 -12.40 5.19 -0.82
C ASP A 62 -12.84 3.94 -0.06
N PHE A 63 -14.00 3.98 0.58
CA PHE A 63 -14.50 2.90 1.44
C PHE A 63 -14.77 1.59 0.69
N HIS A 64 -14.95 1.62 -0.62
CA HIS A 64 -15.29 0.45 -1.44
C HIS A 64 -14.07 -0.24 -2.05
N VAL A 65 -12.86 0.30 -1.84
CA VAL A 65 -11.62 -0.33 -2.31
C VAL A 65 -10.87 -1.01 -1.16
N PRO A 66 -10.08 -2.05 -1.45
CA PRO A 66 -9.30 -2.73 -0.42
C PRO A 66 -8.29 -1.78 0.24
N PHE A 67 -8.34 -1.69 1.56
CA PHE A 67 -7.40 -0.91 2.36
C PHE A 67 -6.42 -1.82 3.09
N GLY A 68 -5.15 -1.49 3.04
CA GLY A 68 -4.11 -2.16 3.81
C GLY A 68 -2.73 -2.01 3.22
N GLY A 69 -1.73 -2.27 4.05
CA GLY A 69 -0.32 -2.15 3.72
C GLY A 69 0.34 -3.46 3.33
N ARG A 70 1.65 -3.38 3.25
CA ARG A 70 2.59 -4.49 3.17
C ARG A 70 3.60 -4.38 4.30
N LYS A 71 4.51 -5.32 4.39
CA LYS A 71 5.57 -5.36 5.41
C LYS A 71 4.97 -5.21 6.82
N GLY A 72 5.58 -4.44 7.70
CA GLY A 72 5.11 -4.19 9.05
C GLY A 72 3.91 -3.23 9.18
N SER A 73 3.36 -2.74 8.08
CA SER A 73 2.22 -1.81 8.10
C SER A 73 0.85 -2.48 8.16
N SER A 74 0.77 -3.78 7.95
CA SER A 74 -0.51 -4.51 8.03
C SER A 74 -0.30 -5.95 8.46
N TYR A 75 -1.30 -6.46 9.14
CA TYR A 75 -1.41 -7.86 9.56
C TYR A 75 -2.73 -8.43 9.04
N GLY A 76 -2.66 -9.57 8.33
CA GLY A 76 -3.84 -10.26 7.83
C GLY A 76 -4.41 -9.67 6.52
N PRO A 77 -5.68 -10.00 6.20
CA PRO A 77 -6.31 -9.62 4.95
C PRO A 77 -6.60 -8.12 4.88
N ARG A 78 -6.93 -7.65 3.67
CA ARG A 78 -7.31 -6.26 3.43
C ARG A 78 -8.63 -5.93 4.11
N GLU A 79 -8.73 -4.70 4.62
CA GLU A 79 -9.97 -4.10 5.08
C GLU A 79 -10.72 -3.47 3.91
N GLN A 80 -11.99 -3.17 4.11
CA GLN A 80 -12.88 -2.46 3.19
C GLN A 80 -13.22 -3.21 1.89
N GLY A 81 -14.24 -2.70 1.20
CA GLY A 81 -14.74 -3.31 -0.01
C GLY A 81 -15.12 -4.78 0.19
N ARG A 82 -14.98 -5.59 -0.82
CA ARG A 82 -15.31 -7.03 -0.77
C ARG A 82 -14.42 -7.82 0.21
N TYR A 83 -13.24 -7.31 0.53
CA TYR A 83 -12.30 -7.97 1.46
C TYR A 83 -12.71 -7.82 2.92
N ALA A 84 -13.64 -6.94 3.25
CA ALA A 84 -14.18 -6.80 4.60
C ALA A 84 -14.76 -8.12 5.13
N ALA A 85 -15.34 -8.94 4.27
CA ALA A 85 -15.85 -10.25 4.66
C ALA A 85 -14.73 -11.16 5.20
N GLU A 86 -13.58 -11.20 4.55
CA GLU A 86 -12.43 -11.99 5.01
C GLU A 86 -11.81 -11.38 6.27
N PHE A 87 -11.77 -10.06 6.37
CA PHE A 87 -11.18 -9.37 7.51
C PHE A 87 -11.96 -9.56 8.80
N TYR A 88 -13.29 -9.52 8.74
CA TYR A 88 -14.17 -9.57 9.92
C TYR A 88 -14.71 -10.96 10.23
N THR A 89 -14.35 -12.01 9.48
CA THR A 89 -14.85 -13.37 9.67
C THR A 89 -13.74 -14.40 9.71
N THR A 90 -14.09 -15.58 10.22
CA THR A 90 -13.23 -16.76 10.15
C THR A 90 -13.93 -17.87 9.40
N VAL A 91 -13.19 -18.64 8.62
CA VAL A 91 -13.73 -19.81 7.91
C VAL A 91 -13.76 -21.02 8.85
N LYS A 92 -14.92 -21.69 8.91
CA LYS A 92 -15.09 -22.99 9.57
C LYS A 92 -15.66 -24.00 8.57
N THR A 93 -15.00 -25.12 8.42
CA THR A 93 -15.51 -26.25 7.64
C THR A 93 -16.11 -27.28 8.58
N ALA A 94 -17.32 -27.71 8.30
CA ALA A 94 -18.02 -28.77 9.07
C ALA A 94 -18.55 -29.85 8.14
N TYR A 95 -18.40 -31.09 8.55
CA TYR A 95 -18.95 -32.27 7.89
C TYR A 95 -19.95 -32.93 8.83
N THR A 96 -21.09 -33.36 8.30
CA THR A 96 -22.10 -34.11 9.05
C THR A 96 -22.48 -35.33 8.24
N LEU A 97 -22.43 -36.49 8.86
CA LEU A 97 -23.01 -37.76 8.36
C LEU A 97 -24.32 -37.98 9.10
N ALA A 98 -25.43 -38.15 8.38
CA ALA A 98 -26.73 -38.48 8.94
C ALA A 98 -26.94 -40.00 9.01
#